data_95ead16325a9b357109bd94244448bcd
#
_entry.id   95ead16325a9b357109bd94244448bcd
#
_cell.length_a   1.000
_cell.length_b   1.000
_cell.length_c   1.000
_cell.angle_alpha   90.00
_cell.angle_beta   90.00
_cell.angle_gamma   90.00
#
_symmetry.space_group_name_H-M   'P 1'
#
loop_
_entity.id
_entity.type
_entity.pdbx_description
1 polymer ?
#
loop_
_entity_poly.entity_id
_entity_poly.type
_entity_poly.pdbx_seq_one_letter_code
_entity_poly.pdbx_strand_id
1 'polypeptide(L)'
;MAETHWTPSLVEERLAEAASVLKRLPEPKVQGYYNLWPRIIYEFSDLVGQEPRPMRVLPSPAAISRMEETLTWTVGLDPVDGKIVWMRAFGERWKTICWTVGLQRSAAHEHWLYGLCVIAWRLNGRRLNRNHSRRRVIEMTGAAKS
;
A
#
# COMPACT_ATOMS: atom_id res chain seq x y z
N MET A 1 -14.50 13.73 20.25
CA MET A 1 -14.21 13.28 18.88
C MET A 1 -14.00 11.79 18.86
N ALA A 2 -14.72 11.10 18.01
CA ALA A 2 -14.48 9.68 17.86
C ALA A 2 -13.15 9.45 17.14
N GLU A 3 -12.24 8.75 17.79
CA GLU A 3 -11.02 8.34 17.12
C GLU A 3 -11.36 7.35 16.02
N THR A 4 -10.75 7.51 14.87
CA THR A 4 -10.95 6.60 13.76
C THR A 4 -10.39 5.23 14.13
N HIS A 5 -11.25 4.22 14.16
CA HIS A 5 -10.78 2.86 14.31
C HIS A 5 -10.38 2.31 12.95
N TRP A 6 -9.10 2.05 12.78
CA TRP A 6 -8.56 1.57 11.52
C TRP A 6 -8.81 0.08 11.34
N THR A 7 -9.33 -0.27 10.18
CA THR A 7 -9.55 -1.65 9.76
C THR A 7 -8.69 -1.92 8.52
N PRO A 8 -8.41 -3.18 8.19
CA PRO A 8 -7.70 -3.50 6.95
C PRO A 8 -8.39 -2.93 5.71
N SER A 9 -9.71 -2.89 5.68
CA SER A 9 -10.47 -2.30 4.57
C SER A 9 -10.24 -0.81 4.42
N LEU A 10 -10.22 -0.05 5.52
CA LEU A 10 -9.92 1.37 5.50
C LEU A 10 -8.48 1.63 5.05
N VAL A 11 -7.55 0.80 5.51
CA VAL A 11 -6.15 0.89 5.07
C VAL A 11 -6.05 0.66 3.56
N GLU A 12 -6.75 -0.35 3.06
CA GLU A 12 -6.79 -0.65 1.62
C GLU A 12 -7.32 0.54 0.82
N GLU A 13 -8.41 1.15 1.26
CA GLU A 13 -8.99 2.34 0.62
C GLU A 13 -8.00 3.50 0.58
N ARG A 14 -7.31 3.75 1.69
CA ARG A 14 -6.33 4.84 1.75
C ARG A 14 -5.12 4.57 0.85
N LEU A 15 -4.68 3.32 0.76
CA LEU A 15 -3.60 2.92 -0.15
C LEU A 15 -4.03 3.09 -1.61
N ALA A 16 -5.25 2.70 -1.95
CA ALA A 16 -5.79 2.89 -3.30
C ALA A 16 -5.90 4.37 -3.67
N GLU A 17 -6.35 5.20 -2.74
CA GLU A 17 -6.37 6.66 -2.94
C GLU A 17 -4.95 7.19 -3.16
N ALA A 18 -4.00 6.78 -2.34
CA ALA A 18 -2.60 7.20 -2.48
C ALA A 18 -2.02 6.81 -3.84
N ALA A 19 -2.28 5.58 -4.29
CA ALA A 19 -1.85 5.13 -5.61
C ALA A 19 -2.46 5.97 -6.73
N SER A 20 -3.76 6.30 -6.61
CA SER A 20 -4.44 7.16 -7.57
C SER A 20 -3.83 8.56 -7.61
N VAL A 21 -3.53 9.13 -6.45
CA VAL A 21 -2.88 10.46 -6.36
C VAL A 21 -1.50 10.42 -7.00
N LEU A 22 -0.70 9.39 -6.71
CA LEU A 22 0.64 9.23 -7.29
C LEU A 22 0.60 9.16 -8.80
N LYS A 23 -0.39 8.48 -9.38
CA LYS A 23 -0.56 8.40 -10.83
C LYS A 23 -0.91 9.76 -11.46
N ARG A 24 -1.52 10.66 -10.70
CA ARG A 24 -1.95 11.97 -11.19
C ARG A 24 -0.94 13.07 -10.94
N LEU A 25 0.09 12.81 -10.15
CA LEU A 25 1.14 13.79 -9.92
C LEU A 25 2.04 13.91 -11.17
N PRO A 26 2.54 15.11 -11.46
CA PRO A 26 3.57 15.27 -12.47
C PRO A 26 4.83 14.50 -12.05
N GLU A 27 5.65 14.10 -13.01
CA GLU A 27 6.87 13.37 -12.71
C GLU A 27 7.71 14.11 -11.67
N PRO A 28 8.10 13.45 -10.58
CA PRO A 28 8.90 14.09 -9.56
C PRO A 28 10.32 14.35 -10.10
N LYS A 29 10.65 15.63 -10.25
CA LYS A 29 12.00 16.06 -10.65
C LYS A 29 12.91 16.30 -9.44
N VAL A 30 12.41 16.11 -8.24
CA VAL A 30 13.12 16.41 -6.99
C VAL A 30 13.71 15.14 -6.41
N GLN A 31 15.04 15.04 -6.44
CA GLN A 31 15.77 13.86 -5.97
C GLN A 31 15.49 13.47 -4.51
N GLY A 32 15.17 14.43 -3.65
CA GLY A 32 14.89 14.15 -2.23
C GLY A 32 13.68 13.25 -2.00
N TYR A 33 12.71 13.27 -2.87
CA TYR A 33 11.53 12.42 -2.77
C TYR A 33 11.79 10.97 -3.18
N TYR A 34 12.84 10.73 -3.97
CA TYR A 34 13.17 9.40 -4.47
C TYR A 34 13.47 8.39 -3.36
N ASN A 35 14.09 8.83 -2.28
CA ASN A 35 14.49 7.96 -1.19
C ASN A 35 13.33 7.52 -0.30
N LEU A 36 12.19 8.24 -0.37
CA LEU A 36 11.01 7.97 0.45
C LEU A 36 9.99 7.11 -0.25
N TRP A 37 10.11 6.94 -1.56
CA TRP A 37 9.14 6.21 -2.35
C TRP A 37 9.51 4.73 -2.43
N PRO A 38 8.55 3.81 -2.27
CA PRO A 38 8.80 2.40 -2.53
C PRO A 38 9.29 2.19 -3.96
N ARG A 39 10.26 1.33 -4.13
CA ARG A 39 10.89 1.07 -5.42
C ARG A 39 9.88 0.67 -6.50
N ILE A 40 8.83 0.00 -6.09
CA ILE A 40 7.74 -0.44 -6.97
C ILE A 40 7.05 0.72 -7.70
N ILE A 41 6.99 1.90 -7.09
CA ILE A 41 6.35 3.07 -7.69
C ILE A 41 7.11 3.53 -8.92
N TYR A 42 8.43 3.41 -8.94
CA TYR A 42 9.25 3.74 -10.09
C TYR A 42 9.00 2.79 -11.27
N GLU A 43 8.94 1.50 -10.98
CA GLU A 43 8.66 0.49 -12.00
C GLU A 43 7.31 0.76 -12.67
N PHE A 44 6.31 1.15 -11.89
CA PHE A 44 5.00 1.52 -12.42
C PHE A 44 5.01 2.84 -13.15
N SER A 45 5.72 3.81 -12.65
CA SER A 45 5.86 5.12 -13.28
C SER A 45 6.46 5.01 -14.68
N ASP A 46 7.48 4.17 -14.85
CA ASP A 46 8.11 3.90 -16.14
C ASP A 46 7.15 3.22 -17.13
N LEU A 47 6.39 2.24 -16.66
CA LEU A 47 5.40 1.55 -17.49
C LEU A 47 4.25 2.46 -17.89
N VAL A 48 3.82 3.32 -17.00
CA VAL A 48 2.68 4.20 -17.18
C VAL A 48 3.05 5.45 -17.99
N GLY A 49 4.31 5.85 -18.01
CA GLY A 49 4.80 6.99 -18.78
C GLY A 49 4.84 6.81 -20.29
N GLN A 50 4.57 5.60 -20.80
CA GLN A 50 4.65 5.27 -22.21
C GLN A 50 3.34 5.50 -22.99
N GLU A 51 2.22 5.68 -22.30
CA GLU A 51 0.94 5.92 -22.97
C GLU A 51 0.58 7.41 -22.94
N PRO A 52 0.15 7.99 -24.08
CA PRO A 52 -0.36 9.36 -24.09
C PRO A 52 -1.61 9.42 -23.23
N ARG A 53 -1.60 10.30 -22.24
CA ARG A 53 -2.68 10.39 -21.27
C ARG A 53 -3.55 11.60 -21.52
N PRO A 54 -4.88 11.45 -21.39
CA PRO A 54 -5.74 12.61 -21.37
C PRO A 54 -5.38 13.53 -20.20
N MET A 55 -5.72 14.80 -20.31
CA MET A 55 -5.48 15.79 -19.27
C MET A 55 -6.02 15.27 -17.93
N ARG A 56 -5.13 15.21 -16.95
CA ARG A 56 -5.50 14.76 -15.62
C ARG A 56 -5.84 15.94 -14.73
N VAL A 57 -6.91 15.74 -13.95
CA VAL A 57 -7.20 16.68 -12.88
C VAL A 57 -6.12 16.50 -11.81
N LEU A 58 -5.43 17.58 -11.48
CA LEU A 58 -4.44 17.56 -10.41
C LEU A 58 -5.13 17.25 -9.09
N PRO A 59 -4.52 16.42 -8.23
CA PRO A 59 -5.09 16.12 -6.94
C PRO A 59 -5.11 17.36 -6.06
N SER A 60 -6.10 17.43 -5.14
CA SER A 60 -6.19 18.52 -4.18
C SER A 60 -5.01 18.47 -3.18
N PRO A 61 -4.65 19.61 -2.55
CA PRO A 61 -3.64 19.59 -1.50
C PRO A 61 -3.96 18.64 -0.35
N ALA A 62 -5.23 18.50 0.00
CA ALA A 62 -5.66 17.55 1.04
C ALA A 62 -5.40 16.11 0.62
N ALA A 63 -5.67 15.77 -0.65
CA ALA A 63 -5.40 14.42 -1.18
C ALA A 63 -3.90 14.13 -1.19
N ILE A 64 -3.08 15.11 -1.55
CA ILE A 64 -1.61 14.98 -1.53
C ILE A 64 -1.12 14.74 -0.11
N SER A 65 -1.65 15.48 0.87
CA SER A 65 -1.27 15.30 2.28
C SER A 65 -1.62 13.90 2.78
N ARG A 66 -2.80 13.39 2.44
CA ARG A 66 -3.18 12.01 2.79
C ARG A 66 -2.28 10.98 2.13
N MET A 67 -1.90 11.22 0.88
CA MET A 67 -0.97 10.34 0.16
C MET A 67 0.40 10.30 0.85
N GLU A 68 0.94 11.46 1.22
CA GLU A 68 2.22 11.56 1.93
C GLU A 68 2.19 10.79 3.26
N GLU A 69 1.12 10.96 4.02
CA GLU A 69 0.90 10.21 5.26
C GLU A 69 0.87 8.69 4.98
N THR A 70 0.11 8.29 3.97
CA THR A 70 -0.04 6.88 3.60
C THR A 70 1.27 6.24 3.17
N LEU A 71 2.15 6.99 2.51
CA LEU A 71 3.48 6.50 2.13
C LEU A 71 4.31 6.09 3.34
N THR A 72 4.12 6.75 4.47
CA THR A 72 4.86 6.40 5.70
C THR A 72 4.39 5.08 6.31
N TRP A 73 3.17 4.66 6.03
CA TRP A 73 2.57 3.47 6.64
C TRP A 73 3.27 2.17 6.24
N THR A 74 3.86 2.13 5.06
CA THR A 74 4.54 0.93 4.56
C THR A 74 6.02 0.89 4.93
N VAL A 75 6.55 1.97 5.48
CA VAL A 75 7.91 2.01 6.02
C VAL A 75 7.98 1.08 7.23
N GLY A 76 8.83 0.12 7.23
CA GLY A 76 8.95 -0.85 8.33
C GLY A 76 8.17 -2.14 8.12
N LEU A 77 7.40 -2.26 7.03
CA LEU A 77 6.89 -3.57 6.61
C LEU A 77 8.04 -4.38 6.01
N ASP A 78 7.90 -5.71 6.07
CA ASP A 78 8.77 -6.59 5.31
C ASP A 78 8.76 -6.14 3.83
N PRO A 79 9.90 -6.09 3.14
CA PRO A 79 9.95 -5.60 1.76
C PRO A 79 9.00 -6.34 0.81
N VAL A 80 8.81 -7.64 0.98
CA VAL A 80 7.87 -8.41 0.16
C VAL A 80 6.44 -7.97 0.44
N ASP A 81 6.09 -7.82 1.71
CA ASP A 81 4.74 -7.38 2.11
C ASP A 81 4.43 -5.99 1.57
N GLY A 82 5.37 -5.06 1.72
CA GLY A 82 5.22 -3.71 1.20
C GLY A 82 5.06 -3.67 -0.31
N LYS A 83 5.83 -4.47 -1.02
CA LYS A 83 5.74 -4.59 -2.48
C LYS A 83 4.36 -5.09 -2.91
N ILE A 84 3.87 -6.15 -2.30
CA ILE A 84 2.55 -6.72 -2.62
C ILE A 84 1.44 -5.73 -2.32
N VAL A 85 1.50 -5.07 -1.16
CA VAL A 85 0.50 -4.06 -0.75
C VAL A 85 0.42 -2.94 -1.78
N TRP A 86 1.55 -2.40 -2.23
CA TRP A 86 1.56 -1.34 -3.23
C TRP A 86 1.15 -1.81 -4.61
N MET A 87 1.61 -3.00 -5.05
CA MET A 87 1.19 -3.56 -6.33
C MET A 87 -0.33 -3.69 -6.39
N ARG A 88 -0.92 -4.18 -5.31
CA ARG A 88 -2.37 -4.34 -5.23
C ARG A 88 -3.08 -2.99 -5.20
N ALA A 89 -2.52 -2.00 -4.51
CA ALA A 89 -3.06 -0.64 -4.47
C ALA A 89 -3.07 0.01 -5.86
N PHE A 90 -2.07 -0.28 -6.69
CA PHE A 90 -2.03 0.17 -8.07
C PHE A 90 -2.94 -0.61 -9.02
N GLY A 91 -3.61 -1.64 -8.52
CA GLY A 91 -4.57 -2.40 -9.30
C GLY A 91 -3.98 -3.58 -10.07
N GLU A 92 -2.78 -4.01 -9.73
CA GLU A 92 -2.16 -5.16 -10.38
C GLU A 92 -2.92 -6.44 -10.11
N ARG A 93 -2.96 -7.31 -11.10
CA ARG A 93 -3.59 -8.62 -10.98
C ARG A 93 -2.76 -9.54 -10.10
N TRP A 94 -3.42 -10.41 -9.36
CA TRP A 94 -2.74 -11.38 -8.52
C TRP A 94 -1.73 -12.24 -9.29
N LYS A 95 -2.04 -12.60 -10.52
CA LYS A 95 -1.11 -13.34 -11.38
C LYS A 95 0.23 -12.60 -11.57
N THR A 96 0.16 -11.31 -11.86
CA THR A 96 1.34 -10.46 -12.03
C THR A 96 2.11 -10.32 -10.72
N ILE A 97 1.40 -10.12 -9.61
CA ILE A 97 2.00 -10.01 -8.28
C ILE A 97 2.76 -11.29 -7.94
N CYS A 98 2.11 -12.44 -8.08
CA CYS A 98 2.72 -13.75 -7.79
C CYS A 98 3.99 -13.97 -8.61
N TRP A 99 3.92 -13.64 -9.88
CA TRP A 99 5.06 -13.79 -10.78
C TRP A 99 6.24 -12.90 -10.35
N THR A 100 5.93 -11.65 -9.98
CA THR A 100 6.95 -10.66 -9.61
C THR A 100 7.63 -11.01 -8.29
N VAL A 101 6.88 -11.46 -7.29
CA VAL A 101 7.43 -11.77 -5.96
C VAL A 101 7.85 -13.24 -5.79
N GLY A 102 7.50 -14.10 -6.74
CA GLY A 102 7.88 -15.52 -6.70
C GLY A 102 7.09 -16.32 -5.65
N LEU A 103 5.85 -15.95 -5.38
CA LEU A 103 5.00 -16.65 -4.41
C LEU A 103 3.76 -17.21 -5.10
N GLN A 104 3.20 -18.26 -4.51
CA GLN A 104 1.90 -18.80 -4.92
C GLN A 104 0.79 -17.82 -4.47
N ARG A 105 -0.36 -17.91 -5.13
CA ARG A 105 -1.48 -16.98 -4.88
C ARG A 105 -1.92 -16.94 -3.41
N SER A 106 -2.05 -18.09 -2.78
CA SER A 106 -2.47 -18.17 -1.37
C SER A 106 -1.44 -17.49 -0.45
N ALA A 107 -0.15 -17.73 -0.70
CA ALA A 107 0.92 -17.10 0.07
C ALA A 107 0.97 -15.58 -0.17
N ALA A 108 0.87 -15.15 -1.43
CA ALA A 108 0.86 -13.73 -1.77
C ALA A 108 -0.33 -13.00 -1.12
N HIS A 109 -1.50 -13.62 -1.14
CA HIS A 109 -2.71 -13.08 -0.51
C HIS A 109 -2.56 -12.96 1.00
N GLU A 110 -1.96 -13.97 1.65
CA GLU A 110 -1.68 -13.94 3.08
C GLU A 110 -0.72 -12.81 3.44
N HIS A 111 0.35 -12.62 2.65
CA HIS A 111 1.29 -11.50 2.85
C HIS A 111 0.59 -10.15 2.72
N TRP A 112 -0.30 -10.02 1.74
CA TRP A 112 -1.07 -8.80 1.53
C TRP A 112 -1.98 -8.49 2.72
N LEU A 113 -2.79 -9.47 3.15
CA LEU A 113 -3.67 -9.31 4.32
C LEU A 113 -2.88 -8.99 5.57
N TYR A 114 -1.78 -9.69 5.79
CA TYR A 114 -0.91 -9.44 6.93
C TYR A 114 -0.37 -8.00 6.92
N GLY A 115 0.09 -7.54 5.76
CA GLY A 115 0.56 -6.16 5.61
C GLY A 115 -0.50 -5.13 5.97
N LEU A 116 -1.73 -5.30 5.48
CA LEU A 116 -2.85 -4.43 5.83
C LEU A 116 -3.16 -4.47 7.32
N CYS A 117 -3.14 -5.65 7.91
CA CYS A 117 -3.40 -5.84 9.34
C CYS A 117 -2.34 -5.17 10.21
N VAL A 118 -1.07 -5.30 9.83
CA VAL A 118 0.04 -4.65 10.56
C VAL A 118 -0.12 -3.14 10.54
N ILE A 119 -0.45 -2.59 9.38
CA ILE A 119 -0.68 -1.15 9.24
C ILE A 119 -1.84 -0.71 10.14
N ALA A 120 -2.97 -1.42 10.07
CA ALA A 120 -4.14 -1.11 10.89
C ALA A 120 -3.81 -1.17 12.39
N TRP A 121 -3.07 -2.19 12.82
CA TRP A 121 -2.65 -2.33 14.22
C TRP A 121 -1.80 -1.15 14.68
N ARG A 122 -0.82 -0.75 13.87
CA ARG A 122 0.04 0.39 14.20
C ARG A 122 -0.75 1.69 14.27
N LEU A 123 -1.69 1.90 13.36
CA LEU A 123 -2.54 3.09 13.36
C LEU A 123 -3.46 3.14 14.58
N ASN A 124 -3.88 1.98 15.08
CA ASN A 124 -4.68 1.87 16.31
C ASN A 124 -3.83 1.92 17.58
N GLY A 125 -2.53 2.14 17.47
CA GLY A 125 -1.63 2.23 18.62
C GLY A 125 -1.22 0.90 19.23
N ARG A 126 -1.50 -0.21 18.55
CA ARG A 126 -1.13 -1.54 19.03
C ARG A 126 0.26 -1.94 18.56
N ARG A 127 0.98 -2.67 19.41
CA ARG A 127 2.28 -3.24 19.06
C ARG A 127 2.14 -4.71 18.71
N LEU A 128 2.83 -5.12 17.65
CA LEU A 128 2.93 -6.52 17.29
C LEU A 128 3.92 -7.21 18.22
N ASN A 129 3.49 -8.34 18.77
CA ASN A 129 4.37 -9.20 19.54
C ASN A 129 5.07 -10.17 18.58
N ARG A 130 6.36 -10.43 18.81
CA ARG A 130 7.15 -11.37 17.99
C ARG A 130 6.55 -12.79 17.95
N ASN A 131 5.73 -13.13 18.94
CA ASN A 131 5.11 -14.45 19.04
C ASN A 131 3.83 -14.59 18.21
N HIS A 132 3.37 -13.53 17.56
CA HIS A 132 2.17 -13.60 16.74
C HIS A 132 2.51 -14.05 15.32
N SER A 133 1.95 -15.17 14.88
CA SER A 133 2.04 -15.62 13.50
C SER A 133 1.20 -14.71 12.59
N ARG A 134 1.48 -14.74 11.30
CA ARG A 134 0.69 -13.97 10.32
C ARG A 134 -0.79 -14.31 10.41
N ARG A 135 -1.12 -15.59 10.45
CA ARG A 135 -2.52 -16.06 10.55
C ARG A 135 -3.20 -15.52 11.79
N ARG A 136 -2.49 -15.54 12.91
CA ARG A 136 -3.06 -15.05 14.16
C ARG A 136 -3.36 -13.55 14.11
N VAL A 137 -2.46 -12.77 13.54
CA VAL A 137 -2.68 -11.32 13.38
C VAL A 137 -3.89 -11.06 12.48
N ILE A 138 -4.01 -11.80 11.38
CA ILE A 138 -5.14 -11.68 10.45
C ILE A 138 -6.46 -12.05 11.17
N GLU A 139 -6.47 -13.15 11.91
CA GLU A 139 -7.64 -13.57 12.68
C GLU A 139 -8.04 -12.54 13.74
N MET A 140 -7.07 -12.00 14.47
CA MET A 140 -7.30 -11.02 15.53
C MET A 140 -7.84 -9.69 14.99
N THR A 141 -7.51 -9.32 13.76
CA THR A 141 -8.05 -8.12 13.11
C THR A 141 -9.40 -8.37 12.43
N GLY A 142 -9.83 -9.62 12.31
CA GLY A 142 -11.09 -9.96 11.68
C GLY A 142 -11.09 -9.87 10.15
N ALA A 143 -9.93 -9.64 9.52
CA ALA A 143 -9.84 -9.51 8.08
C ALA A 143 -10.25 -10.77 7.32
N ALA A 144 -10.08 -11.93 7.92
CA ALA A 144 -10.44 -13.22 7.33
C ALA A 144 -11.95 -13.45 7.23
N LYS A 145 -12.75 -12.65 7.93
CA LYS A 145 -14.21 -12.78 7.98
C LYS A 145 -14.95 -11.82 7.03
N SER A 146 -14.23 -10.96 6.39
CA SER A 146 -14.82 -9.99 5.45
C SER A 146 -14.88 -10.52 4.03
#